data_7e235157caaad408796fe3e2f30ae340
#
_entry.id   7e235157caaad408796fe3e2f30ae340
#
_cell.length_a   1.000
_cell.length_b   1.000
_cell.length_c   1.000
_cell.angle_alpha   90.00
_cell.angle_beta   90.00
_cell.angle_gamma   90.00
#
_symmetry.space_group_name_H-M   'P 1'
#
loop_
_entity.id
_entity.type
_entity.pdbx_description
1 polymer ?
#
loop_
_entity_poly.entity_id
_entity_poly.type
_entity_poly.pdbx_seq_one_letter_code
_entity_poly.pdbx_strand_id
1 'polypeptide(L)'
;MRHEERLLEELRRELRGLSTTQALAYLLRAGLLDLRRAEEAAIRRDVARRTARGEKKCYAMGETAYDYCCSYEKVRGIIYRNKENQ
;
A
#
# COMPACT_ATOMS: atom_id res chain seq x y z
N MET A 1 28.45 0.27 9.10
CA MET A 1 27.19 0.44 8.35
C MET A 1 26.09 -0.40 8.98
N ARG A 2 24.94 0.19 9.14
CA ARG A 2 23.82 -0.52 9.71
C ARG A 2 23.31 -1.61 8.78
N HIS A 3 22.71 -2.62 9.37
CA HIS A 3 22.11 -3.71 8.62
C HIS A 3 21.13 -3.22 7.57
N GLU A 4 20.27 -2.31 7.96
CA GLU A 4 19.24 -1.75 7.10
C GLU A 4 19.83 -0.98 5.92
N GLU A 5 20.85 -0.18 6.19
CA GLU A 5 21.50 0.59 5.14
C GLU A 5 22.18 -0.32 4.12
N ARG A 6 22.76 -1.42 4.59
CA ARG A 6 23.40 -2.37 3.71
C ARG A 6 22.38 -3.04 2.80
N LEU A 7 21.23 -3.37 3.36
CA LEU A 7 20.16 -3.98 2.58
C LEU A 7 19.68 -3.04 1.48
N LEU A 8 19.51 -1.76 1.83
CA LEU A 8 19.08 -0.77 0.85
C LEU A 8 20.10 -0.61 -0.28
N GLU A 9 21.37 -0.68 0.06
CA GLU A 9 22.44 -0.62 -0.94
C GLU A 9 22.35 -1.78 -1.92
N GLU A 10 22.14 -2.97 -1.40
CA GLU A 10 22.01 -4.15 -2.24
C GLU A 10 20.81 -4.06 -3.17
N LEU A 11 19.67 -3.61 -2.64
CA LEU A 11 18.48 -3.45 -3.45
C LEU A 11 18.69 -2.40 -4.53
N ARG A 12 19.38 -1.33 -4.19
CA ARG A 12 19.67 -0.28 -5.16
C ARG A 12 20.49 -0.83 -6.35
N ARG A 13 21.44 -1.69 -6.06
CA ARG A 13 22.24 -2.30 -7.12
C ARG A 13 21.37 -3.16 -8.03
N GLU A 14 20.49 -3.96 -7.42
CA GLU A 14 19.62 -4.84 -8.19
C GLU A 14 18.65 -4.07 -9.07
N LEU A 15 18.25 -2.88 -8.63
CA LEU A 15 17.25 -2.08 -9.35
C LEU A 15 17.87 -1.07 -10.29
N ARG A 16 19.19 -1.03 -10.39
CA ARG A 16 19.86 -0.04 -11.22
C ARG A 16 19.43 -0.16 -12.68
N GLY A 17 19.13 0.98 -13.27
CA GLY A 17 18.75 1.02 -14.66
C GLY A 17 17.29 0.73 -14.95
N LEU A 18 16.52 0.40 -13.92
CA LEU A 18 15.10 0.12 -14.09
C LEU A 18 14.28 1.37 -13.83
N SER A 19 13.19 1.52 -14.57
CA SER A 19 12.22 2.58 -14.29
C SER A 19 11.53 2.22 -12.97
N THR A 20 10.80 3.19 -12.42
CA THR A 20 10.05 2.93 -11.19
C THR A 20 9.09 1.75 -11.36
N THR A 21 8.36 1.73 -12.47
CA THR A 21 7.42 0.64 -12.73
C THR A 21 8.12 -0.70 -12.85
N GLN A 22 9.25 -0.73 -13.53
CA GLN A 22 10.03 -1.95 -13.70
C GLN A 22 10.60 -2.42 -12.36
N ALA A 23 11.07 -1.49 -11.54
CA ALA A 23 11.60 -1.82 -10.22
C ALA A 23 10.52 -2.43 -9.34
N LEU A 24 9.34 -1.83 -9.35
CA LEU A 24 8.23 -2.34 -8.56
C LEU A 24 7.81 -3.73 -9.03
N ALA A 25 7.76 -3.93 -10.35
CA ALA A 25 7.41 -5.22 -10.91
C ALA A 25 8.44 -6.28 -10.52
N TYR A 26 9.72 -5.90 -10.53
CA TYR A 26 10.78 -6.81 -10.14
C TYR A 26 10.62 -7.24 -8.69
N LEU A 27 10.42 -6.26 -7.79
CA LEU A 27 10.27 -6.55 -6.37
C LEU A 27 9.06 -7.46 -6.11
N LEU A 28 8.00 -7.22 -6.86
CA LEU A 28 6.78 -8.00 -6.72
C LEU A 28 7.02 -9.45 -7.14
N ARG A 29 7.61 -9.65 -8.31
CA ARG A 29 7.85 -11.00 -8.82
C ARG A 29 8.87 -11.76 -7.99
N ALA A 30 9.82 -11.05 -7.41
CA ALA A 30 10.85 -11.68 -6.58
C ALA A 30 10.35 -11.99 -5.17
N GLY A 31 9.11 -11.60 -4.86
CA GLY A 31 8.55 -11.86 -3.53
C GLY A 31 9.14 -10.98 -2.44
N LEU A 32 9.68 -9.83 -2.83
CA LEU A 32 10.33 -8.91 -1.90
C LEU A 32 9.40 -7.84 -1.35
N LEU A 33 8.14 -7.84 -1.78
CA LEU A 33 7.13 -6.92 -1.27
C LEU A 33 6.09 -7.71 -0.49
N ASP A 34 5.71 -7.17 0.66
CA ASP A 34 4.59 -7.73 1.41
C ASP A 34 3.31 -7.19 0.79
N LEU A 35 2.71 -7.98 -0.10
CA LEU A 35 1.54 -7.57 -0.84
C LEU A 35 0.37 -7.18 0.04
N ARG A 36 0.18 -7.93 1.10
CA ARG A 36 -0.93 -7.64 2.02
C ARG A 36 -0.76 -6.28 2.67
N ARG A 37 0.42 -6.00 3.17
CA ARG A 37 0.69 -4.71 3.81
C ARG A 37 0.66 -3.57 2.81
N ALA A 38 1.18 -3.81 1.62
CA ALA A 38 1.17 -2.79 0.57
C ALA A 38 -0.27 -2.45 0.18
N GLU A 39 -1.13 -3.46 0.04
CA GLU A 39 -2.53 -3.24 -0.31
C GLU A 39 -3.25 -2.48 0.79
N GLU A 40 -3.03 -2.88 2.06
CA GLU A 40 -3.67 -2.19 3.17
C GLU A 40 -3.26 -0.73 3.22
N ALA A 41 -1.98 -0.46 3.01
CA ALA A 41 -1.49 0.92 2.99
C ALA A 41 -2.12 1.71 1.84
N ALA A 42 -2.24 1.09 0.67
CA ALA A 42 -2.84 1.75 -0.48
C ALA A 42 -4.31 2.05 -0.23
N ILE A 43 -5.03 1.12 0.38
CA ILE A 43 -6.43 1.31 0.72
C ILE A 43 -6.60 2.48 1.69
N ARG A 44 -5.76 2.55 2.71
CA ARG A 44 -5.83 3.66 3.67
C ARG A 44 -5.60 5.00 2.98
N ARG A 45 -4.61 5.05 2.10
CA ARG A 45 -4.31 6.29 1.39
C ARG A 45 -5.42 6.70 0.46
N ASP A 46 -6.05 5.72 -0.20
CA ASP A 46 -7.14 6.03 -1.12
C ASP A 46 -8.35 6.61 -0.39
N VAL A 47 -8.72 5.99 0.72
CA VAL A 47 -9.82 6.51 1.54
C VAL A 47 -9.50 7.92 2.03
N ALA A 48 -8.26 8.12 2.49
CA ALA A 48 -7.85 9.43 2.99
C ALA A 48 -7.92 10.50 1.90
N ARG A 49 -7.47 10.16 0.68
CA ARG A 49 -7.54 11.10 -0.44
C ARG A 49 -8.98 11.45 -0.79
N ARG A 50 -9.87 10.47 -0.78
CA ARG A 50 -11.26 10.69 -1.11
C ARG A 50 -11.95 11.57 -0.06
N THR A 51 -11.69 11.30 1.21
CA THR A 51 -12.29 12.12 2.26
C THR A 51 -11.72 13.54 2.26
N ALA A 52 -10.44 13.68 1.91
CA ALA A 52 -9.82 15.00 1.80
C ALA A 52 -10.45 15.82 0.68
N ARG A 53 -11.02 15.16 -0.33
CA ARG A 53 -11.73 15.85 -1.41
C ARG A 53 -13.17 16.15 -1.08
N GLY A 54 -13.61 15.80 0.12
CA GLY A 54 -14.94 16.09 0.58
C GLY A 54 -15.93 14.94 0.51
N GLU A 55 -15.50 13.75 0.10
CA GLU A 55 -16.40 12.60 0.06
C GLU A 55 -16.69 12.11 1.47
N LYS A 56 -17.92 11.67 1.69
CA LYS A 56 -18.28 11.09 2.97
C LYS A 56 -17.49 9.82 3.18
N LYS A 57 -17.10 9.56 4.42
CA LYS A 57 -16.23 8.43 4.73
C LYS A 57 -16.81 7.09 4.29
N CYS A 58 -18.09 6.86 4.54
CA CYS A 58 -18.69 5.60 4.14
C CYS A 58 -18.71 5.43 2.62
N TYR A 59 -18.96 6.51 1.90
CA TYR A 59 -18.92 6.46 0.45
C TYR A 59 -17.50 6.20 -0.06
N ALA A 60 -16.54 6.92 0.54
CA ALA A 60 -15.14 6.74 0.18
C ALA A 60 -14.70 5.30 0.38
N MET A 61 -15.08 4.69 1.51
CA MET A 61 -14.73 3.29 1.76
C MET A 61 -15.38 2.34 0.76
N GLY A 62 -16.62 2.62 0.37
CA GLY A 62 -17.31 1.79 -0.61
C GLY A 62 -16.67 1.87 -1.98
N GLU A 63 -16.29 3.06 -2.41
CA GLU A 63 -15.64 3.23 -3.70
C GLU A 63 -14.25 2.58 -3.71
N THR A 64 -13.53 2.70 -2.61
CA THR A 64 -12.22 2.05 -2.50
C THR A 64 -12.37 0.54 -2.55
N ALA A 65 -13.39 0.01 -1.88
CA ALA A 65 -13.64 -1.43 -1.92
C ALA A 65 -13.89 -1.91 -3.34
N TYR A 66 -14.66 -1.14 -4.09
CA TYR A 66 -14.94 -1.46 -5.48
C TYR A 66 -13.65 -1.50 -6.31
N ASP A 67 -12.80 -0.47 -6.14
CA ASP A 67 -11.57 -0.37 -6.91
C ASP A 67 -10.59 -1.51 -6.61
N TYR A 68 -10.58 -1.99 -5.39
CA TYR A 68 -9.69 -3.08 -4.99
C TYR A 68 -10.34 -4.45 -5.04
N CYS A 69 -11.55 -4.52 -5.60
CA CYS A 69 -12.28 -5.77 -5.76
C CYS A 69 -12.41 -6.54 -4.44
N CYS A 70 -12.75 -5.80 -3.39
CA CYS A 70 -12.92 -6.42 -2.08
C CYS A 70 -14.18 -5.90 -1.42
N SER A 71 -14.52 -6.44 -0.26
CA SER A 71 -15.75 -6.06 0.42
C SER A 71 -15.58 -4.76 1.19
N TYR A 72 -16.72 -4.11 1.40
CA TYR A 72 -16.76 -2.92 2.24
C TYR A 72 -16.25 -3.24 3.65
N GLU A 73 -16.63 -4.42 4.16
CA GLU A 73 -16.20 -4.84 5.50
C GLU A 73 -14.69 -4.95 5.62
N LYS A 74 -14.04 -5.43 4.55
CA LYS A 74 -12.58 -5.52 4.56
C LYS A 74 -11.96 -4.13 4.67
N VAL A 75 -12.43 -3.19 3.86
CA VAL A 75 -11.92 -1.82 3.90
C VAL A 75 -12.18 -1.20 5.27
N ARG A 76 -13.39 -1.37 5.79
CA ARG A 76 -13.74 -0.83 7.09
C ARG A 76 -12.84 -1.39 8.18
N GLY A 77 -12.57 -2.70 8.13
CA GLY A 77 -11.67 -3.33 9.08
C GLY A 77 -10.27 -2.76 9.03
N ILE A 78 -9.75 -2.53 7.83
CA ILE A 78 -8.42 -1.96 7.66
C ILE A 78 -8.35 -0.56 8.27
N ILE A 79 -9.34 0.27 7.99
CA ILE A 79 -9.37 1.65 8.48
C ILE A 79 -9.45 1.71 10.00
N TYR A 80 -10.35 0.94 10.59
CA TYR A 80 -10.57 1.03 12.04
C TYR A 80 -9.59 0.21 12.86
N ARG A 81 -9.08 -0.89 12.31
CA ARG A 81 -8.04 -1.66 12.99
C ARG A 81 -6.78 -0.83 13.17
N ASN A 82 -6.42 -0.06 12.15
CA ASN A 82 -5.26 0.81 12.23
C ASN A 82 -5.42 1.83 13.36
N LYS A 83 -6.64 2.33 13.54
CA LYS A 83 -6.92 3.29 14.58
C LYS A 83 -6.81 2.66 15.96
N GLU A 84 -7.20 1.41 16.08
CA GLU A 84 -7.18 0.71 17.35
C GLU A 84 -5.76 0.40 17.83
N ASN A 85 -4.82 0.31 16.92
CA ASN A 85 -3.45 -0.05 17.24
C ASN A 85 -2.61 1.13 17.69
N GLN A 86 -3.22 2.26 17.90
CA GLN A 86 -2.50 3.47 18.35
C GLN A 86 -2.81 3.83 19.81
#